data_cac5616d2dc6c642ba65e1bebac4f12f
#
_entry.id   cac5616d2dc6c642ba65e1bebac4f12f
#
_cell.length_a   1.000
_cell.length_b   1.000
_cell.length_c   1.000
_cell.angle_alpha   90.00
_cell.angle_beta   90.00
_cell.angle_gamma   90.00
#
_symmetry.space_group_name_H-M   'P 1'
#
loop_
_entity.id
_entity.type
_entity.pdbx_description
1 polymer ?
#
loop_
_entity_poly.entity_id
_entity_poly.type
_entity_poly.pdbx_seq_one_letter_code
_entity_poly.pdbx_strand_id
1 'polypeptide(L)'
;GEFLKNAQGEDVVAGVRTPMPIAQMEQEFPEAFKEFVKVCETLENHYRDMQDMEFTVENRKLYMLQTRNGKRTAQAALQIACDLVDEGMRTEEEAVAMIDPRNLDTLLHPQFDAAALKAATPAGKGLGASPGAACGKVVFTADDAEAWNARGEKVVLVRLETSPEDITGMKASQGILTVRGGMTSHAAVVARGMGTCCVSGCGDITMDEENKKFTLAGKEYHEGDYISIDGSTGNIYDGIIETVDATIAGTFGRIMGWADKYRTLKVRTNADTPADAKKARELGAEGIGRSEERRVGKECRSRWSPYH
;
A
#
# COMPACT_ATOMS: atom_id res chain seq x y z
N GLY A 1 20.59 0.87 10.85
CA GLY A 1 21.67 1.62 10.22
C GLY A 1 22.81 0.70 9.79
N GLU A 2 23.68 1.20 8.97
CA GLU A 2 24.77 0.47 8.34
C GLU A 2 26.04 1.31 8.35
N PHE A 3 27.21 0.67 8.27
CA PHE A 3 28.50 1.36 8.14
C PHE A 3 29.49 0.57 7.29
N LEU A 4 30.45 1.26 6.69
CA LEU A 4 31.56 0.68 5.92
C LEU A 4 32.91 1.16 6.46
N LYS A 5 33.90 0.26 6.47
CA LYS A 5 35.27 0.59 6.81
C LYS A 5 36.05 1.05 5.56
N ASN A 6 36.89 2.08 5.72
CA ASN A 6 37.74 2.61 4.65
C ASN A 6 36.94 2.84 3.34
N ALA A 7 35.87 3.59 3.46
CA ALA A 7 34.93 3.86 2.37
C ALA A 7 34.48 5.32 2.43
N GLN A 8 33.97 5.81 1.31
CA GLN A 8 33.29 7.09 1.25
C GLN A 8 31.76 6.85 1.22
N GLY A 9 30.95 7.87 1.55
CA GLY A 9 29.50 7.76 1.56
C GLY A 9 28.91 7.28 0.24
N GLU A 10 29.55 7.61 -0.88
CA GLU A 10 29.18 7.17 -2.23
C GLU A 10 29.28 5.63 -2.39
N ASP A 11 30.23 4.98 -1.71
CA ASP A 11 30.41 3.52 -1.76
C ASP A 11 29.24 2.78 -1.11
N VAL A 12 28.60 3.38 -0.11
CA VAL A 12 27.40 2.83 0.56
C VAL A 12 26.20 2.91 -0.40
N VAL A 13 26.01 4.04 -1.05
CA VAL A 13 24.86 4.31 -1.92
C VAL A 13 24.97 3.57 -3.25
N ALA A 14 26.20 3.47 -3.79
CA ALA A 14 26.45 2.80 -5.09
C ALA A 14 26.34 1.26 -5.02
N GLY A 15 26.27 0.68 -3.81
CA GLY A 15 26.13 -0.78 -3.63
C GLY A 15 27.36 -1.59 -4.09
N VAL A 16 28.51 -0.95 -4.26
CA VAL A 16 29.76 -1.59 -4.72
C VAL A 16 30.32 -2.52 -3.65
N ARG A 17 30.04 -2.22 -2.38
CA ARG A 17 30.48 -2.99 -1.22
C ARG A 17 29.30 -3.24 -0.29
N THR A 18 29.22 -4.42 0.32
CA THR A 18 28.19 -4.75 1.30
C THR A 18 28.48 -4.07 2.62
N PRO A 19 27.60 -3.18 3.12
CA PRO A 19 27.79 -2.53 4.41
C PRO A 19 27.54 -3.52 5.57
N MET A 20 28.10 -3.21 6.71
CA MET A 20 27.91 -3.93 7.96
C MET A 20 26.79 -3.29 8.78
N PRO A 21 25.95 -4.09 9.48
CA PRO A 21 24.95 -3.57 10.40
C PRO A 21 25.60 -2.66 11.47
N ILE A 22 24.93 -1.54 11.78
CA ILE A 22 25.44 -0.53 12.73
C ILE A 22 25.75 -1.13 14.11
N ALA A 23 25.04 -2.18 14.55
CA ALA A 23 25.30 -2.86 15.82
C ALA A 23 26.70 -3.47 15.91
N GLN A 24 27.30 -3.86 14.78
CA GLN A 24 28.68 -4.38 14.75
C GLN A 24 29.72 -3.30 15.01
N MET A 25 29.35 -2.03 14.88
CA MET A 25 30.23 -0.90 15.20
C MET A 25 30.61 -0.90 16.68
N GLU A 26 29.77 -1.44 17.58
CA GLU A 26 30.06 -1.57 18.99
C GLU A 26 31.34 -2.40 19.27
N GLN A 27 31.51 -3.47 18.48
CA GLN A 27 32.69 -4.34 18.63
C GLN A 27 33.95 -3.76 17.98
N GLU A 28 33.77 -3.08 16.86
CA GLU A 28 34.89 -2.56 16.04
C GLU A 28 35.39 -1.20 16.51
N PHE A 29 34.50 -0.34 16.95
CA PHE A 29 34.77 1.04 17.36
C PHE A 29 33.94 1.41 18.59
N PRO A 30 34.17 0.77 19.77
CA PRO A 30 33.31 0.90 20.95
C PRO A 30 33.16 2.33 21.45
N GLU A 31 34.21 3.13 21.40
CA GLU A 31 34.20 4.53 21.83
C GLU A 31 33.32 5.38 20.88
N ALA A 32 33.54 5.25 19.58
CA ALA A 32 32.75 5.97 18.57
C ALA A 32 31.27 5.51 18.57
N PHE A 33 31.02 4.21 18.81
CA PHE A 33 29.65 3.71 18.93
C PHE A 33 28.94 4.31 20.15
N LYS A 34 29.61 4.39 21.29
CA LYS A 34 29.06 5.00 22.51
C LYS A 34 28.74 6.49 22.30
N GLU A 35 29.60 7.21 21.58
CA GLU A 35 29.36 8.60 21.21
C GLU A 35 28.17 8.71 20.24
N PHE A 36 28.10 7.80 19.26
CA PHE A 36 26.99 7.72 18.29
C PHE A 36 25.64 7.52 18.99
N VAL A 37 25.54 6.57 19.93
CA VAL A 37 24.29 6.33 20.69
C VAL A 37 23.86 7.60 21.42
N LYS A 38 24.80 8.28 22.08
CA LYS A 38 24.51 9.55 22.78
C LYS A 38 24.00 10.64 21.83
N VAL A 39 24.54 10.71 20.61
CA VAL A 39 24.08 11.65 19.60
C VAL A 39 22.67 11.27 19.13
N CYS A 40 22.38 9.97 18.92
CA CYS A 40 21.04 9.49 18.58
C CYS A 40 20.01 9.94 19.62
N GLU A 41 20.28 9.67 20.90
CA GLU A 41 19.42 10.09 22.02
C GLU A 41 19.22 11.62 22.06
N THR A 42 20.29 12.38 21.83
CA THR A 42 20.22 13.84 21.82
C THR A 42 19.33 14.37 20.71
N LEU A 43 19.49 13.85 19.49
CA LEU A 43 18.72 14.28 18.32
C LEU A 43 17.26 13.85 18.43
N GLU A 44 17.02 12.61 18.85
CA GLU A 44 15.67 12.08 19.03
C GLU A 44 14.89 12.88 20.09
N ASN A 45 15.49 13.16 21.22
CA ASN A 45 14.89 13.99 22.27
C ASN A 45 14.66 15.44 21.82
N HIS A 46 15.57 16.01 21.01
CA HIS A 46 15.42 17.36 20.49
C HIS A 46 14.29 17.48 19.47
N TYR A 47 14.27 16.59 18.46
CA TYR A 47 13.27 16.62 17.40
C TYR A 47 11.96 15.93 17.80
N ARG A 48 12.00 15.08 18.84
CA ARG A 48 10.88 14.24 19.27
C ARG A 48 10.34 13.40 18.12
N ASP A 49 11.26 12.91 17.29
CA ASP A 49 10.98 12.08 16.11
C ASP A 49 12.25 11.34 15.67
N MET A 50 12.09 10.23 14.96
CA MET A 50 13.17 9.46 14.38
C MET A 50 13.95 10.29 13.36
N GLN A 51 15.28 10.26 13.48
CA GLN A 51 16.17 10.99 12.59
C GLN A 51 16.99 10.06 11.71
N ASP A 52 17.17 10.46 10.46
CA ASP A 52 18.12 9.87 9.52
C ASP A 52 19.44 10.62 9.64
N MET A 53 20.52 9.90 9.91
CA MET A 53 21.81 10.49 10.26
C MET A 53 22.93 9.96 9.38
N GLU A 54 23.80 10.86 8.97
CA GLU A 54 25.04 10.53 8.28
C GLU A 54 26.22 10.90 9.17
N PHE A 55 27.20 10.01 9.27
CA PHE A 55 28.38 10.21 10.10
C PHE A 55 29.63 9.59 9.46
N THR A 56 30.79 10.02 9.94
CA THR A 56 32.07 9.37 9.65
C THR A 56 32.85 9.17 10.93
N VAL A 57 33.78 8.21 10.91
CA VAL A 57 34.73 7.97 12.01
C VAL A 57 36.13 8.09 11.46
N GLU A 58 36.88 9.01 12.00
CA GLU A 58 38.31 9.21 11.70
C GLU A 58 39.13 9.19 12.98
N ASN A 59 40.23 8.45 12.99
CA ASN A 59 41.10 8.30 14.17
C ASN A 59 40.31 7.92 15.45
N ARG A 60 39.32 7.02 15.31
CA ARG A 60 38.41 6.55 16.37
C ARG A 60 37.44 7.62 16.92
N LYS A 61 37.42 8.81 16.35
CA LYS A 61 36.53 9.89 16.73
C LYS A 61 35.35 9.96 15.76
N LEU A 62 34.14 10.11 16.32
CA LEU A 62 32.89 10.29 15.55
C LEU A 62 32.77 11.73 15.05
N TYR A 63 32.33 11.89 13.81
CA TYR A 63 31.97 13.17 13.23
C TYR A 63 30.59 13.04 12.59
N MET A 64 29.64 13.82 13.08
CA MET A 64 28.31 13.93 12.46
C MET A 64 28.41 14.82 11.23
N LEU A 65 27.86 14.33 10.10
CA LEU A 65 27.86 15.04 8.83
C LEU A 65 26.52 15.68 8.55
N GLN A 66 25.44 14.94 8.77
CA GLN A 66 24.09 15.39 8.49
C GLN A 66 23.07 14.71 9.39
N THR A 67 21.99 15.43 9.71
CA THR A 67 20.74 14.87 10.25
C THR A 67 19.56 15.42 9.48
N ARG A 68 18.53 14.61 9.29
CA ARG A 68 17.27 14.99 8.65
C ARG A 68 16.13 14.13 9.16
N ASN A 69 14.89 14.58 8.96
CA ASN A 69 13.75 13.75 9.22
C ASN A 69 13.77 12.52 8.30
N GLY A 70 13.71 11.34 8.88
CA GLY A 70 13.79 10.08 8.15
C GLY A 70 12.60 9.91 7.20
N LYS A 71 12.89 9.61 5.94
CA LYS A 71 11.87 9.12 5.01
C LYS A 71 11.43 7.73 5.47
N ARG A 72 10.11 7.51 5.51
CA ARG A 72 9.54 6.29 6.06
C ARG A 72 8.39 5.78 5.19
N THR A 73 8.22 4.47 5.14
CA THR A 73 7.02 3.85 4.56
C THR A 73 5.81 4.13 5.45
N ALA A 74 4.61 3.95 4.93
CA ALA A 74 3.38 4.12 5.70
C ALA A 74 3.38 3.24 6.97
N GLN A 75 3.79 1.98 6.85
CA GLN A 75 3.88 1.06 7.99
C GLN A 75 4.92 1.52 9.03
N ALA A 76 6.09 1.96 8.59
CA ALA A 76 7.11 2.51 9.50
C ALA A 76 6.63 3.77 10.21
N ALA A 77 5.86 4.64 9.52
CA ALA A 77 5.28 5.84 10.14
C ALA A 77 4.33 5.49 11.29
N LEU A 78 3.47 4.48 11.12
CA LEU A 78 2.58 4.02 12.19
C LEU A 78 3.36 3.42 13.36
N GLN A 79 4.38 2.59 13.08
CA GLN A 79 5.19 1.98 14.12
C GLN A 79 5.93 3.04 14.93
N ILE A 80 6.63 3.97 14.26
CA ILE A 80 7.38 5.06 14.92
C ILE A 80 6.44 5.92 15.77
N ALA A 81 5.25 6.27 15.27
CA ALA A 81 4.28 7.04 16.05
C ALA A 81 3.84 6.29 17.33
N CYS A 82 3.63 4.98 17.25
CA CYS A 82 3.31 4.17 18.43
C CYS A 82 4.48 4.08 19.41
N ASP A 83 5.70 3.87 18.91
CA ASP A 83 6.90 3.76 19.73
C ASP A 83 7.19 5.07 20.49
N LEU A 84 7.06 6.23 19.82
CA LEU A 84 7.23 7.54 20.45
C LEU A 84 6.19 7.82 21.56
N VAL A 85 4.99 7.27 21.46
CA VAL A 85 3.99 7.35 22.54
C VAL A 85 4.38 6.41 23.69
N ASP A 86 4.78 5.18 23.39
CA ASP A 86 5.18 4.19 24.38
C ASP A 86 6.43 4.64 25.18
N GLU A 87 7.33 5.37 24.52
CA GLU A 87 8.53 5.99 25.14
C GLU A 87 8.22 7.31 25.85
N GLY A 88 6.99 7.79 25.78
CA GLY A 88 6.56 9.05 26.43
C GLY A 88 7.09 10.32 25.76
N MET A 89 7.62 10.24 24.55
CA MET A 89 8.11 11.40 23.78
C MET A 89 6.99 12.19 23.13
N ARG A 90 5.88 11.54 22.78
CA ARG A 90 4.70 12.14 22.17
C ARG A 90 3.44 11.74 22.89
N THR A 91 2.42 12.59 22.83
CA THR A 91 1.05 12.23 23.20
C THR A 91 0.36 11.47 22.06
N GLU A 92 -0.72 10.76 22.38
CA GLU A 92 -1.54 10.08 21.37
C GLU A 92 -2.04 11.06 20.29
N GLU A 93 -2.45 12.27 20.69
CA GLU A 93 -2.92 13.32 19.78
C GLU A 93 -1.81 13.78 18.84
N GLU A 94 -0.61 14.05 19.37
CA GLU A 94 0.56 14.41 18.58
C GLU A 94 0.96 13.29 17.61
N ALA A 95 0.89 12.02 18.06
CA ALA A 95 1.20 10.86 17.22
C ALA A 95 0.22 10.73 16.04
N VAL A 96 -1.07 10.93 16.25
CA VAL A 96 -2.07 10.97 15.16
C VAL A 96 -1.75 12.09 14.17
N ALA A 97 -1.37 13.27 14.66
CA ALA A 97 -1.04 14.42 13.82
C ALA A 97 0.24 14.22 12.96
N MET A 98 1.13 13.29 13.36
CA MET A 98 2.34 12.95 12.59
C MET A 98 2.03 12.12 11.34
N ILE A 99 0.87 11.46 11.26
CA ILE A 99 0.53 10.55 10.18
C ILE A 99 -0.12 11.32 9.02
N ASP A 100 0.46 11.20 7.83
CA ASP A 100 -0.19 11.70 6.60
C ASP A 100 -1.30 10.71 6.19
N PRO A 101 -2.58 11.14 6.18
CA PRO A 101 -3.70 10.27 5.83
C PRO A 101 -3.58 9.62 4.44
N ARG A 102 -2.89 10.29 3.49
CA ARG A 102 -2.68 9.75 2.14
C ARG A 102 -1.84 8.47 2.14
N ASN A 103 -0.97 8.31 3.12
CA ASN A 103 -0.17 7.11 3.24
C ASN A 103 -0.97 5.92 3.77
N LEU A 104 -2.12 6.15 4.42
CA LEU A 104 -2.97 5.09 4.95
C LEU A 104 -3.70 4.31 3.85
N ASP A 105 -3.99 4.95 2.72
CA ASP A 105 -4.64 4.28 1.59
C ASP A 105 -3.86 3.04 1.14
N THR A 106 -2.53 3.11 1.14
CA THR A 106 -1.69 1.97 0.76
C THR A 106 -1.80 0.80 1.74
N LEU A 107 -2.11 1.06 3.01
CA LEU A 107 -2.24 0.04 4.06
C LEU A 107 -3.64 -0.60 4.12
N LEU A 108 -4.63 0.03 3.48
CA LEU A 108 -5.99 -0.48 3.38
C LEU A 108 -6.20 -1.49 2.26
N HIS A 109 -5.19 -1.68 1.42
CA HIS A 109 -5.21 -2.61 0.29
C HIS A 109 -4.19 -3.73 0.50
N PRO A 110 -4.41 -4.92 -0.08
CA PRO A 110 -3.42 -5.99 -0.10
C PRO A 110 -2.08 -5.49 -0.65
N GLN A 111 -0.98 -5.95 -0.11
CA GLN A 111 0.38 -5.59 -0.53
C GLN A 111 1.18 -6.85 -0.84
N PHE A 112 2.22 -6.74 -1.64
CA PHE A 112 3.16 -7.83 -1.83
C PHE A 112 4.04 -8.02 -0.60
N ASP A 113 4.40 -9.26 -0.32
CA ASP A 113 5.47 -9.56 0.63
C ASP A 113 6.76 -8.85 0.23
N ALA A 114 7.36 -8.12 1.17
CA ALA A 114 8.50 -7.24 0.88
C ALA A 114 9.75 -8.01 0.44
N ALA A 115 9.95 -9.23 0.93
CA ALA A 115 11.09 -10.06 0.57
C ALA A 115 10.90 -10.66 -0.83
N ALA A 116 9.69 -11.14 -1.14
CA ALA A 116 9.34 -11.65 -2.45
C ALA A 116 9.42 -10.55 -3.53
N LEU A 117 8.95 -9.33 -3.21
CA LEU A 117 8.99 -8.20 -4.12
C LEU A 117 10.42 -7.76 -4.46
N LYS A 118 11.36 -7.78 -3.50
CA LYS A 118 12.77 -7.44 -3.73
C LYS A 118 13.47 -8.39 -4.71
N ALA A 119 13.04 -9.64 -4.76
CA ALA A 119 13.59 -10.64 -5.67
C ALA A 119 12.96 -10.58 -7.08
N ALA A 120 11.83 -9.89 -7.23
CA ALA A 120 11.09 -9.82 -8.48
C ALA A 120 11.54 -8.62 -9.33
N THR A 121 11.62 -8.84 -10.64
CA THR A 121 11.89 -7.79 -11.62
C THR A 121 10.61 -7.51 -12.41
N PRO A 122 10.18 -6.24 -12.55
CA PRO A 122 9.02 -5.91 -13.36
C PRO A 122 9.21 -6.35 -14.82
N ALA A 123 8.21 -7.05 -15.35
CA ALA A 123 8.15 -7.43 -16.77
C ALA A 123 7.56 -6.30 -17.62
N GLY A 124 6.76 -5.41 -17.05
CA GLY A 124 6.14 -4.28 -17.71
C GLY A 124 5.62 -3.24 -16.75
N LYS A 125 5.16 -2.11 -17.30
CA LYS A 125 4.63 -1.01 -16.51
C LYS A 125 3.45 -0.34 -17.21
N GLY A 126 2.38 -0.13 -16.44
CA GLY A 126 1.25 0.70 -16.81
C GLY A 126 1.04 1.85 -15.81
N LEU A 127 -0.15 2.42 -15.80
CA LEU A 127 -0.57 3.42 -14.82
C LEU A 127 -1.16 2.72 -13.59
N GLY A 128 -0.67 3.04 -12.41
CA GLY A 128 -1.28 2.63 -11.15
C GLY A 128 -2.62 3.32 -10.98
N ALA A 129 -3.69 2.64 -11.39
CA ALA A 129 -5.03 3.25 -11.50
C ALA A 129 -5.89 3.07 -10.24
N SER A 130 -5.71 1.97 -9.52
CA SER A 130 -6.31 1.72 -8.22
C SER A 130 -5.32 0.95 -7.35
N PRO A 131 -5.04 1.41 -6.13
CA PRO A 131 -3.97 0.86 -5.30
C PRO A 131 -4.20 -0.60 -4.90
N GLY A 132 -3.12 -1.25 -4.44
CA GLY A 132 -3.10 -2.62 -3.97
C GLY A 132 -2.23 -3.53 -4.81
N ALA A 133 -1.98 -4.71 -4.29
CA ALA A 133 -1.29 -5.80 -4.96
C ALA A 133 -2.27 -6.92 -5.29
N ALA A 134 -2.15 -7.48 -6.47
CA ALA A 134 -2.95 -8.64 -6.87
C ALA A 134 -2.08 -9.68 -7.56
N CYS A 135 -2.31 -10.93 -7.22
CA CYS A 135 -1.72 -12.09 -7.87
C CYS A 135 -2.83 -13.06 -8.26
N GLY A 136 -2.79 -13.57 -9.46
CA GLY A 136 -3.78 -14.54 -9.93
C GLY A 136 -3.52 -15.06 -11.32
N LYS A 137 -4.36 -15.99 -11.72
CA LYS A 137 -4.36 -16.55 -13.06
C LYS A 137 -4.98 -15.58 -14.06
N VAL A 138 -4.36 -15.45 -15.20
CA VAL A 138 -4.85 -14.61 -16.31
C VAL A 138 -6.18 -15.16 -16.82
N VAL A 139 -7.17 -14.28 -16.94
CA VAL A 139 -8.41 -14.51 -17.65
C VAL A 139 -8.74 -13.33 -18.55
N PHE A 140 -9.43 -13.58 -19.66
CA PHE A 140 -9.64 -12.58 -20.70
C PHE A 140 -11.08 -12.09 -20.82
N THR A 141 -12.03 -12.76 -20.17
CA THR A 141 -13.44 -12.37 -20.19
C THR A 141 -14.01 -12.25 -18.79
N ALA A 142 -15.09 -11.47 -18.67
CA ALA A 142 -15.81 -11.34 -17.41
C ALA A 142 -16.41 -12.69 -16.97
N ASP A 143 -16.94 -13.45 -17.90
CA ASP A 143 -17.54 -14.76 -17.63
C ASP A 143 -16.50 -15.77 -17.10
N ASP A 144 -15.31 -15.79 -17.70
CA ASP A 144 -14.22 -16.63 -17.22
C ASP A 144 -13.77 -16.19 -15.81
N ALA A 145 -13.71 -14.89 -15.54
CA ALA A 145 -13.37 -14.38 -14.21
C ALA A 145 -14.36 -14.86 -13.14
N GLU A 146 -15.66 -14.78 -13.43
CA GLU A 146 -16.70 -15.25 -12.54
C GLU A 146 -16.65 -16.77 -12.35
N ALA A 147 -16.54 -17.53 -13.46
CA ALA A 147 -16.50 -18.98 -13.43
C ALA A 147 -15.29 -19.53 -12.67
N TRP A 148 -14.12 -18.90 -12.81
CA TRP A 148 -12.90 -19.33 -12.12
C TRP A 148 -12.93 -18.92 -10.65
N ASN A 149 -13.42 -17.72 -10.35
CA ASN A 149 -13.59 -17.28 -8.96
C ASN A 149 -14.60 -18.17 -8.20
N ALA A 150 -15.69 -18.60 -8.86
CA ALA A 150 -16.66 -19.53 -8.27
C ALA A 150 -16.05 -20.90 -7.91
N ARG A 151 -14.94 -21.30 -8.56
CA ARG A 151 -14.15 -22.49 -8.25
C ARG A 151 -13.09 -22.25 -7.16
N GLY A 152 -13.02 -21.05 -6.61
CA GLY A 152 -12.02 -20.67 -5.62
C GLY A 152 -10.65 -20.24 -6.19
N GLU A 153 -10.57 -20.03 -7.50
CA GLU A 153 -9.34 -19.57 -8.16
C GLU A 153 -9.19 -18.05 -8.02
N LYS A 154 -7.99 -17.61 -7.72
CA LYS A 154 -7.64 -16.18 -7.79
C LYS A 154 -7.31 -15.82 -9.21
N VAL A 155 -7.97 -14.79 -9.75
CA VAL A 155 -7.81 -14.40 -11.16
C VAL A 155 -7.46 -12.92 -11.31
N VAL A 156 -6.72 -12.61 -12.36
CA VAL A 156 -6.46 -11.24 -12.84
C VAL A 156 -7.13 -11.10 -14.20
N LEU A 157 -8.07 -10.18 -14.31
CA LEU A 157 -8.78 -9.91 -15.56
C LEU A 157 -7.91 -9.03 -16.44
N VAL A 158 -7.55 -9.54 -17.62
CA VAL A 158 -6.71 -8.84 -18.60
C VAL A 158 -7.52 -8.52 -19.83
N ARG A 159 -7.69 -7.23 -20.13
CA ARG A 159 -8.51 -6.74 -21.24
C ARG A 159 -7.76 -5.72 -22.09
N LEU A 160 -8.14 -5.59 -23.34
CA LEU A 160 -7.71 -4.44 -24.15
C LEU A 160 -8.20 -3.13 -23.51
N GLU A 161 -9.47 -3.08 -23.17
CA GLU A 161 -10.17 -2.07 -22.38
C GLU A 161 -11.41 -2.71 -21.73
N THR A 162 -11.92 -2.14 -20.65
CA THR A 162 -13.14 -2.66 -20.01
C THR A 162 -14.37 -1.83 -20.40
N SER A 163 -15.52 -2.50 -20.42
CA SER A 163 -16.84 -1.92 -20.64
C SER A 163 -17.76 -2.13 -19.42
N PRO A 164 -18.93 -1.49 -19.36
CA PRO A 164 -19.92 -1.73 -18.30
C PRO A 164 -20.35 -3.19 -18.15
N GLU A 165 -20.25 -3.99 -19.21
CA GLU A 165 -20.57 -5.42 -19.20
C GLU A 165 -19.55 -6.24 -18.42
N ASP A 166 -18.32 -5.74 -18.26
CA ASP A 166 -17.25 -6.42 -17.53
C ASP A 166 -17.33 -6.26 -16.00
N ILE A 167 -18.27 -5.48 -15.47
CA ILE A 167 -18.34 -5.13 -14.03
C ILE A 167 -18.40 -6.36 -13.12
N THR A 168 -19.14 -7.40 -13.51
CA THR A 168 -19.27 -8.63 -12.73
C THR A 168 -17.95 -9.39 -12.67
N GLY A 169 -17.26 -9.53 -13.79
CA GLY A 169 -15.93 -10.13 -13.86
C GLY A 169 -14.87 -9.31 -13.14
N MET A 170 -14.95 -7.97 -13.22
CA MET A 170 -14.06 -7.08 -12.45
C MET A 170 -14.22 -7.29 -10.93
N LYS A 171 -15.44 -7.49 -10.44
CA LYS A 171 -15.72 -7.81 -9.03
C LYS A 171 -15.20 -9.16 -8.59
N ALA A 172 -15.23 -10.14 -9.48
CA ALA A 172 -14.77 -11.50 -9.23
C ALA A 172 -13.23 -11.61 -9.24
N SER A 173 -12.54 -10.61 -9.81
CA SER A 173 -11.10 -10.61 -9.99
C SER A 173 -10.35 -10.01 -8.78
N GLN A 174 -9.15 -10.53 -8.50
CA GLN A 174 -8.23 -9.93 -7.51
C GLN A 174 -7.63 -8.62 -8.04
N GLY A 175 -7.46 -8.52 -9.35
CA GLY A 175 -6.91 -7.35 -10.01
C GLY A 175 -7.32 -7.25 -11.47
N ILE A 176 -7.17 -6.04 -12.00
CA ILE A 176 -7.56 -5.68 -13.36
C ILE A 176 -6.34 -5.09 -14.08
N LEU A 177 -6.06 -5.62 -15.26
CA LEU A 177 -4.99 -5.12 -16.13
C LEU A 177 -5.57 -4.75 -17.48
N THR A 178 -5.35 -3.50 -17.94
CA THR A 178 -5.78 -3.10 -19.26
C THR A 178 -4.62 -2.59 -20.12
N VAL A 179 -4.65 -2.91 -21.40
CA VAL A 179 -3.67 -2.44 -22.39
C VAL A 179 -3.89 -0.96 -22.69
N ARG A 180 -5.13 -0.54 -22.81
CA ARG A 180 -5.56 0.83 -23.09
C ARG A 180 -6.23 1.44 -21.87
N GLY A 181 -6.26 2.75 -21.83
CA GLY A 181 -6.94 3.52 -20.81
C GLY A 181 -6.01 4.36 -19.96
N GLY A 182 -6.57 5.37 -19.32
CA GLY A 182 -5.88 6.28 -18.41
C GLY A 182 -6.57 6.29 -17.03
N MET A 183 -6.19 7.24 -16.20
CA MET A 183 -6.73 7.41 -14.83
C MET A 183 -8.25 7.68 -14.78
N THR A 184 -8.85 8.10 -15.90
CA THR A 184 -10.29 8.35 -16.06
C THR A 184 -10.99 7.30 -16.89
N SER A 185 -10.31 6.22 -17.28
CA SER A 185 -10.93 5.10 -18.03
C SER A 185 -11.96 4.38 -17.18
N HIS A 186 -12.88 3.64 -17.83
CA HIS A 186 -13.87 2.82 -17.15
C HIS A 186 -13.23 1.86 -16.15
N ALA A 187 -12.17 1.15 -16.56
CA ALA A 187 -11.42 0.25 -15.66
C ALA A 187 -10.95 0.97 -14.39
N ALA A 188 -10.30 2.12 -14.55
CA ALA A 188 -9.73 2.89 -13.45
C ALA A 188 -10.78 3.43 -12.47
N VAL A 189 -11.88 3.96 -12.99
CA VAL A 189 -12.97 4.53 -12.17
C VAL A 189 -13.71 3.45 -11.41
N VAL A 190 -14.08 2.36 -12.08
CA VAL A 190 -14.82 1.26 -11.47
C VAL A 190 -13.95 0.51 -10.46
N ALA A 191 -12.69 0.21 -10.79
CA ALA A 191 -11.76 -0.46 -9.88
C ALA A 191 -11.57 0.32 -8.57
N ARG A 192 -11.39 1.66 -8.65
CA ARG A 192 -11.31 2.51 -7.45
C ARG A 192 -12.60 2.48 -6.64
N GLY A 193 -13.75 2.51 -7.29
CA GLY A 193 -15.04 2.41 -6.61
C GLY A 193 -15.25 1.07 -5.90
N MET A 194 -14.62 0.00 -6.38
CA MET A 194 -14.67 -1.35 -5.80
C MET A 194 -13.55 -1.59 -4.77
N GLY A 195 -12.49 -0.77 -4.75
CA GLY A 195 -11.27 -1.05 -3.98
C GLY A 195 -10.43 -2.19 -4.55
N THR A 196 -10.57 -2.50 -5.84
CA THR A 196 -9.86 -3.59 -6.52
C THR A 196 -8.58 -3.05 -7.16
N CYS A 197 -7.46 -3.77 -7.01
CA CYS A 197 -6.19 -3.43 -7.65
C CYS A 197 -6.35 -3.24 -9.16
N CYS A 198 -5.82 -2.16 -9.73
CA CYS A 198 -5.91 -1.92 -11.17
C CYS A 198 -4.64 -1.27 -11.72
N VAL A 199 -4.11 -1.88 -12.77
CA VAL A 199 -3.08 -1.31 -13.66
C VAL A 199 -3.71 -1.05 -15.01
N SER A 200 -3.71 0.21 -15.45
CA SER A 200 -4.34 0.62 -16.70
C SER A 200 -3.32 1.15 -17.69
N GLY A 201 -3.59 0.98 -18.98
CA GLY A 201 -2.78 1.59 -20.03
C GLY A 201 -1.36 1.02 -20.17
N CYS A 202 -1.19 -0.30 -20.02
CA CYS A 202 0.09 -0.95 -20.29
C CYS A 202 0.29 -1.15 -21.80
N GLY A 203 0.83 -0.14 -22.48
CA GLY A 203 1.06 -0.15 -23.93
C GLY A 203 2.11 -1.14 -24.42
N ASP A 204 2.91 -1.71 -23.51
CA ASP A 204 3.92 -2.74 -23.84
C ASP A 204 3.29 -4.12 -24.09
N ILE A 205 2.00 -4.29 -23.75
CA ILE A 205 1.28 -5.53 -23.98
C ILE A 205 0.75 -5.57 -25.41
N THR A 206 1.07 -6.62 -26.13
CA THR A 206 0.42 -6.99 -27.40
C THR A 206 -0.64 -8.03 -27.10
N MET A 207 -1.92 -7.65 -27.24
CA MET A 207 -3.08 -8.47 -26.89
C MET A 207 -3.63 -9.22 -28.12
N ASP A 208 -3.97 -10.48 -27.92
CA ASP A 208 -4.74 -11.33 -28.85
C ASP A 208 -5.91 -11.94 -28.07
N GLU A 209 -7.01 -11.19 -27.99
CA GLU A 209 -8.20 -11.60 -27.22
C GLU A 209 -8.88 -12.83 -27.84
N GLU A 210 -8.84 -13.00 -29.17
CA GLU A 210 -9.45 -14.15 -29.85
C GLU A 210 -8.81 -15.48 -29.46
N ASN A 211 -7.47 -15.48 -29.33
CA ASN A 211 -6.72 -16.66 -28.93
C ASN A 211 -6.42 -16.70 -27.41
N LYS A 212 -7.03 -15.81 -26.62
CA LYS A 212 -6.87 -15.71 -25.18
C LYS A 212 -5.39 -15.72 -24.75
N LYS A 213 -4.62 -14.80 -25.32
CA LYS A 213 -3.20 -14.64 -25.02
C LYS A 213 -2.71 -13.20 -25.18
N PHE A 214 -1.62 -12.88 -24.53
CA PHE A 214 -0.89 -11.64 -24.76
C PHE A 214 0.61 -11.84 -24.65
N THR A 215 1.36 -10.90 -25.22
CA THR A 215 2.82 -10.88 -25.12
C THR A 215 3.25 -9.65 -24.33
N LEU A 216 4.15 -9.84 -23.36
CA LEU A 216 4.78 -8.78 -22.57
C LEU A 216 6.25 -9.10 -22.38
N ALA A 217 7.15 -8.15 -22.63
CA ALA A 217 8.60 -8.31 -22.53
C ALA A 217 9.14 -9.54 -23.29
N GLY A 218 8.54 -9.88 -24.42
CA GLY A 218 8.94 -11.03 -25.26
C GLY A 218 8.45 -12.39 -24.76
N LYS A 219 7.72 -12.46 -23.65
CA LYS A 219 7.07 -13.66 -23.13
C LYS A 219 5.60 -13.68 -23.51
N GLU A 220 5.11 -14.83 -23.97
CA GLU A 220 3.69 -15.06 -24.26
C GLU A 220 3.00 -15.61 -22.98
N TYR A 221 1.85 -15.05 -22.65
CA TYR A 221 0.98 -15.45 -21.54
C TYR A 221 -0.35 -15.93 -22.08
N HIS A 222 -0.78 -17.07 -21.58
CA HIS A 222 -2.05 -17.71 -21.91
C HIS A 222 -3.03 -17.65 -20.73
N GLU A 223 -4.27 -17.98 -21.02
CA GLU A 223 -5.28 -18.16 -19.98
C GLU A 223 -4.82 -19.20 -18.96
N GLY A 224 -4.85 -18.83 -17.67
CA GLY A 224 -4.39 -19.67 -16.57
C GLY A 224 -2.94 -19.46 -16.14
N ASP A 225 -2.12 -18.73 -16.90
CA ASP A 225 -0.79 -18.34 -16.46
C ASP A 225 -0.87 -17.34 -15.31
N TYR A 226 0.10 -17.38 -14.40
CA TYR A 226 0.13 -16.47 -13.26
C TYR A 226 0.81 -15.15 -13.60
N ILE A 227 0.18 -14.06 -13.18
CA ILE A 227 0.78 -12.72 -13.14
C ILE A 227 0.50 -12.05 -11.81
N SER A 228 1.38 -11.12 -11.46
CA SER A 228 1.22 -10.26 -10.30
C SER A 228 1.25 -8.80 -10.74
N ILE A 229 0.35 -7.98 -10.23
CA ILE A 229 0.24 -6.56 -10.58
C ILE A 229 0.21 -5.68 -9.34
N ASP A 230 0.89 -4.54 -9.41
CA ASP A 230 0.92 -3.51 -8.37
C ASP A 230 0.16 -2.28 -8.84
N GLY A 231 -1.03 -2.10 -8.32
CA GLY A 231 -1.90 -0.97 -8.67
C GLY A 231 -1.44 0.38 -8.09
N SER A 232 -0.47 0.38 -7.18
CA SER A 232 0.12 1.60 -6.62
C SER A 232 1.25 2.14 -7.49
N THR A 233 2.11 1.26 -8.01
CA THR A 233 3.27 1.62 -8.84
C THR A 233 3.02 1.48 -10.34
N GLY A 234 2.03 0.66 -10.73
CA GLY A 234 1.74 0.28 -12.11
C GLY A 234 2.63 -0.85 -12.64
N ASN A 235 3.44 -1.48 -11.80
CA ASN A 235 4.34 -2.55 -12.21
C ASN A 235 3.58 -3.87 -12.42
N ILE A 236 4.04 -4.64 -13.39
CA ILE A 236 3.54 -5.97 -13.72
C ILE A 236 4.70 -6.94 -13.59
N TYR A 237 4.47 -8.07 -12.93
CA TYR A 237 5.48 -9.08 -12.66
C TYR A 237 5.06 -10.43 -13.23
N ASP A 238 6.03 -11.20 -13.69
CA ASP A 238 5.83 -12.58 -14.12
C ASP A 238 5.65 -13.52 -12.93
N GLY A 239 4.67 -14.39 -13.00
CA GLY A 239 4.42 -15.43 -12.00
C GLY A 239 3.77 -14.94 -10.70
N ILE A 240 3.98 -15.70 -9.64
CA ILE A 240 3.35 -15.52 -8.34
C ILE A 240 4.26 -14.70 -7.43
N ILE A 241 3.74 -13.56 -6.96
CA ILE A 241 4.29 -12.86 -5.79
C ILE A 241 3.23 -12.93 -4.71
N GLU A 242 3.59 -13.46 -3.53
CA GLU A 242 2.65 -13.58 -2.41
C GLU A 242 2.13 -12.20 -1.99
N THR A 243 0.84 -12.14 -1.70
CA THR A 243 0.17 -10.95 -1.19
C THR A 243 -0.15 -11.11 0.28
N VAL A 244 0.04 -10.05 1.04
CA VAL A 244 -0.35 -9.93 2.45
C VAL A 244 -1.60 -9.06 2.50
N ASP A 245 -2.65 -9.58 3.13
CA ASP A 245 -3.91 -8.84 3.29
C ASP A 245 -3.72 -7.60 4.15
N ALA A 246 -4.47 -6.55 3.83
CA ALA A 246 -4.54 -5.35 4.66
C ALA A 246 -5.03 -5.70 6.07
N THR A 247 -4.18 -5.52 7.07
CA THR A 247 -4.52 -5.82 8.45
C THR A 247 -4.78 -4.51 9.19
N ILE A 248 -6.04 -4.27 9.55
CA ILE A 248 -6.45 -3.14 10.41
C ILE A 248 -6.06 -3.39 11.90
N ALA A 249 -5.32 -4.47 12.16
CA ALA A 249 -4.85 -4.84 13.50
C ALA A 249 -3.48 -4.22 13.84
N GLY A 250 -3.07 -4.31 15.09
CA GLY A 250 -1.76 -3.86 15.53
C GLY A 250 -1.64 -2.33 15.59
N THR A 251 -0.54 -1.78 15.06
CA THR A 251 -0.23 -0.34 15.10
C THR A 251 -1.27 0.52 14.38
N PHE A 252 -1.81 0.05 13.26
CA PHE A 252 -2.89 0.74 12.54
C PHE A 252 -4.14 0.86 13.43
N GLY A 253 -4.55 -0.23 14.08
CA GLY A 253 -5.71 -0.22 15.00
C GLY A 253 -5.51 0.72 16.20
N ARG A 254 -4.28 0.82 16.75
CA ARG A 254 -3.95 1.76 17.82
C ARG A 254 -4.11 3.22 17.37
N ILE A 255 -3.53 3.57 16.23
CA ILE A 255 -3.62 4.93 15.66
C ILE A 255 -5.07 5.29 15.36
N MET A 256 -5.86 4.39 14.78
CA MET A 256 -7.29 4.63 14.53
C MET A 256 -8.09 4.81 15.81
N GLY A 257 -7.78 4.03 16.86
CA GLY A 257 -8.39 4.20 18.20
C GLY A 257 -8.08 5.57 18.80
N TRP A 258 -6.86 6.06 18.66
CA TRP A 258 -6.48 7.40 19.10
C TRP A 258 -7.16 8.47 18.24
N ALA A 259 -7.21 8.30 16.92
CA ALA A 259 -7.92 9.23 16.02
C ALA A 259 -9.39 9.34 16.39
N ASP A 260 -10.07 8.22 16.69
CA ASP A 260 -11.47 8.22 17.13
C ASP A 260 -11.69 8.94 18.48
N LYS A 261 -10.71 8.88 19.37
CA LYS A 261 -10.75 9.56 20.68
C LYS A 261 -10.69 11.10 20.55
N TYR A 262 -9.89 11.61 19.61
CA TYR A 262 -9.64 13.06 19.47
C TYR A 262 -10.43 13.73 18.35
N ARG A 263 -10.96 12.98 17.37
CA ARG A 263 -11.76 13.57 16.30
C ARG A 263 -13.03 14.23 16.79
N THR A 264 -13.37 15.37 16.18
CA THR A 264 -14.63 16.09 16.42
C THR A 264 -15.65 15.86 15.31
N LEU A 265 -15.17 15.57 14.10
CA LEU A 265 -16.01 15.32 12.93
C LEU A 265 -16.48 13.87 12.90
N LYS A 266 -17.70 13.69 12.41
CA LYS A 266 -18.31 12.37 12.18
C LYS A 266 -18.18 11.96 10.72
N VAL A 267 -17.99 10.66 10.50
CA VAL A 267 -17.89 10.09 9.15
C VAL A 267 -19.28 9.73 8.64
N ARG A 268 -19.64 10.26 7.48
CA ARG A 268 -20.86 9.91 6.76
C ARG A 268 -20.50 9.32 5.39
N THR A 269 -21.29 8.34 4.95
CA THR A 269 -21.13 7.70 3.66
C THR A 269 -22.41 7.80 2.85
N ASN A 270 -22.30 7.59 1.54
CA ASN A 270 -23.48 7.42 0.68
C ASN A 270 -23.96 5.98 0.76
N ALA A 271 -25.25 5.80 0.86
CA ALA A 271 -25.89 4.50 0.85
C ALA A 271 -27.30 4.63 0.25
N ASP A 272 -27.58 3.87 -0.80
CA ASP A 272 -28.85 3.94 -1.53
C ASP A 272 -29.77 2.78 -1.19
N THR A 273 -29.24 1.70 -0.62
CA THR A 273 -30.02 0.51 -0.23
C THR A 273 -29.83 0.18 1.25
N PRO A 274 -30.76 -0.57 1.88
CA PRO A 274 -30.58 -1.08 3.25
C PRO A 274 -29.31 -1.92 3.42
N ALA A 275 -28.90 -2.67 2.39
CA ALA A 275 -27.68 -3.47 2.40
C ALA A 275 -26.44 -2.58 2.45
N ASP A 276 -26.40 -1.51 1.63
CA ASP A 276 -25.30 -0.53 1.66
C ASP A 276 -25.22 0.17 3.00
N ALA A 277 -26.36 0.59 3.56
CA ALA A 277 -26.42 1.23 4.87
C ALA A 277 -25.90 0.31 6.00
N LYS A 278 -26.22 -0.98 5.94
CA LYS A 278 -25.70 -1.99 6.88
C LYS A 278 -24.19 -2.14 6.73
N LYS A 279 -23.71 -2.29 5.49
CA LYS A 279 -22.27 -2.40 5.21
C LYS A 279 -21.50 -1.16 5.62
N ALA A 280 -22.06 0.04 5.36
CA ALA A 280 -21.49 1.30 5.78
C ALA A 280 -21.30 1.37 7.29
N ARG A 281 -22.29 0.93 8.05
CA ARG A 281 -22.22 0.88 9.52
C ARG A 281 -21.16 -0.12 10.01
N GLU A 282 -21.10 -1.29 9.40
CA GLU A 282 -20.06 -2.30 9.70
C GLU A 282 -18.64 -1.75 9.46
N LEU A 283 -18.48 -0.87 8.48
CA LEU A 283 -17.22 -0.18 8.16
C LEU A 283 -16.97 1.08 9.03
N GLY A 284 -17.83 1.37 10.00
CA GLY A 284 -17.63 2.45 10.96
C GLY A 284 -18.29 3.78 10.58
N ALA A 285 -19.15 3.84 9.57
CA ALA A 285 -19.90 5.06 9.26
C ALA A 285 -20.91 5.40 10.37
N GLU A 286 -20.98 6.68 10.74
CA GLU A 286 -21.85 7.21 11.78
C GLU A 286 -23.15 7.85 11.24
N GLY A 287 -23.29 7.88 9.92
CA GLY A 287 -24.49 8.39 9.27
C GLY A 287 -24.44 8.27 7.75
N ILE A 288 -25.57 8.57 7.11
CA ILE A 288 -25.69 8.65 5.65
C ILE A 288 -25.53 10.13 5.25
N GLY A 289 -24.61 10.41 4.32
CA GLY A 289 -24.32 11.75 3.83
C GLY A 289 -25.26 12.20 2.72
N ARG A 290 -25.48 11.33 1.75
CA ARG A 290 -26.39 11.55 0.62
C ARG A 290 -27.03 10.23 0.22
N SER A 291 -28.33 10.27 0.00
CA SER A 291 -29.07 9.22 -0.70
C SER A 291 -29.80 9.87 -1.86
N GLU A 292 -29.93 9.18 -3.00
CA GLU A 292 -30.90 9.61 -4.00
C GLU A 292 -32.30 9.46 -3.38
N GLU A 293 -33.02 10.55 -3.26
CA GLU A 293 -34.32 10.62 -2.54
C GLU A 293 -35.36 9.61 -3.03
N ARG A 294 -35.15 9.02 -4.20
CA ARG A 294 -36.08 8.07 -4.84
C ARG A 294 -35.97 6.61 -4.37
N ARG A 295 -34.90 6.21 -3.66
CA ARG A 295 -34.66 4.79 -3.36
C ARG A 295 -34.54 4.42 -1.89
N VAL A 296 -34.50 5.36 -0.98
CA VAL A 296 -34.45 5.07 0.44
C VAL A 296 -35.85 4.78 0.96
N GLY A 297 -36.13 3.51 1.14
CA GLY A 297 -37.39 3.08 1.75
C GLY A 297 -37.55 3.57 3.19
N LYS A 298 -38.80 3.62 3.68
CA LYS A 298 -39.14 4.07 5.06
C LYS A 298 -38.31 3.37 6.15
N GLU A 299 -37.84 2.17 5.92
CA GLU A 299 -37.05 1.37 6.86
C GLU A 299 -35.63 1.91 7.08
N CYS A 300 -34.99 2.52 6.06
CA CYS A 300 -33.68 3.17 6.23
C CYS A 300 -33.76 4.43 7.09
N ARG A 301 -34.86 5.20 6.98
CA ARG A 301 -35.03 6.43 7.75
C ARG A 301 -35.21 6.18 9.24
N SER A 302 -35.91 5.09 9.63
CA SER A 302 -36.21 4.81 11.05
C SER A 302 -35.04 4.28 11.87
N ARG A 303 -34.00 3.69 11.22
CA ARG A 303 -32.85 3.12 11.91
C ARG A 303 -31.67 4.06 12.08
N TRP A 304 -31.64 5.18 11.34
CA TRP A 304 -30.52 6.13 11.34
C TRP A 304 -30.89 7.53 11.83
N SER A 305 -32.15 7.76 12.15
CA SER A 305 -32.58 9.04 12.74
C SER A 305 -32.34 9.04 14.24
N PRO A 306 -31.60 9.99 14.81
CA PRO A 306 -31.46 10.15 16.25
C PRO A 306 -32.71 10.77 16.90
N TYR A 307 -33.78 11.04 16.14
CA TYR A 307 -35.03 11.62 16.59
C TYR A 307 -36.19 10.64 16.37
N HIS A 308 -36.17 9.56 17.13
CA HIS A 308 -37.37 8.81 17.54
C HIS A 308 -37.05 8.13 18.87
#